data_a3190787ae3685cb53ee5335f5dfa029
#
_entry.id   a3190787ae3685cb53ee5335f5dfa029
#
_cell.length_a   1.000
_cell.length_b   1.000
_cell.length_c   1.000
_cell.angle_alpha   90.00
_cell.angle_beta   90.00
_cell.angle_gamma   90.00
#
_symmetry.space_group_name_H-M   'P 1'
#
loop_
_entity.id
_entity.type
_entity.pdbx_description
1 polymer ?
#
loop_
_entity_poly.entity_id
_entity_poly.type
_entity_poly.pdbx_seq_one_letter_code
_entity_poly.pdbx_strand_id
1 'polypeptide(L)'
;PNIQTPMYEYYKRRMPTLDEVQEELRYRQYLEEFEQQVQRDLRLIEEKKQEELRQAQEKERKEKMVRTYYTSSNVSQPSLVTAEELNIAIEGTGLQGLGQYFYEAEQAYGVNSVFLLSIAILESGWGKSTLAQTKNNLFGYQAYDNDPNKAMYFSSKAEAIYTVGSHLGKNYLRSDGKYYNGATPAGVNVMYCSGGEWAS
;
A
#
# COMPACT_ATOMS: atom_id res chain seq x y z
N PRO A 1 -56.16 -59.08 48.94
CA PRO A 1 -55.97 -58.88 47.51
C PRO A 1 -54.82 -57.88 47.27
N ASN A 2 -53.80 -58.37 46.55
CA ASN A 2 -52.53 -57.72 46.36
C ASN A 2 -52.66 -56.63 45.30
N ILE A 3 -52.83 -55.40 45.72
CA ILE A 3 -53.08 -54.25 44.84
C ILE A 3 -51.78 -53.78 44.12
N GLN A 4 -50.64 -54.40 44.35
CA GLN A 4 -49.35 -54.01 43.79
C GLN A 4 -49.05 -54.56 42.41
N THR A 5 -49.72 -55.60 41.93
CA THR A 5 -49.44 -56.33 40.72
C THR A 5 -49.67 -55.43 39.42
N PRO A 6 -50.76 -54.70 39.28
CA PRO A 6 -51.00 -53.90 38.10
C PRO A 6 -50.02 -52.75 37.88
N MET A 7 -49.59 -52.11 38.96
CA MET A 7 -48.66 -50.94 38.88
C MET A 7 -47.24 -51.41 38.52
N TYR A 8 -46.79 -52.53 39.15
CA TYR A 8 -45.47 -53.14 38.83
C TYR A 8 -45.37 -53.52 37.34
N GLU A 9 -46.41 -54.20 36.79
CA GLU A 9 -46.46 -54.58 35.36
C GLU A 9 -46.53 -53.34 34.42
N TYR A 10 -47.22 -52.27 34.87
CA TYR A 10 -47.27 -51.02 34.14
C TYR A 10 -45.89 -50.34 34.02
N TYR A 11 -45.13 -50.25 35.15
CA TYR A 11 -43.80 -49.68 35.15
C TYR A 11 -42.78 -50.55 34.40
N LYS A 12 -42.87 -51.89 34.53
CA LYS A 12 -42.02 -52.86 33.85
C LYS A 12 -42.17 -52.79 32.33
N ARG A 13 -43.36 -52.53 31.81
CA ARG A 13 -43.60 -52.36 30.36
C ARG A 13 -43.15 -50.99 29.81
N ARG A 14 -42.87 -50.03 30.69
CA ARG A 14 -42.37 -48.69 30.31
C ARG A 14 -40.92 -48.44 30.66
N MET A 15 -40.31 -49.34 31.38
CA MET A 15 -38.89 -49.24 31.66
C MET A 15 -38.12 -49.56 30.36
N PRO A 16 -37.22 -48.61 29.90
CA PRO A 16 -36.37 -48.94 28.78
C PRO A 16 -35.42 -50.09 29.13
N THR A 17 -35.10 -50.91 28.13
CA THR A 17 -34.10 -51.96 28.25
C THR A 17 -32.72 -51.39 28.49
N LEU A 18 -31.80 -52.17 29.01
CA LEU A 18 -30.42 -51.75 29.21
C LEU A 18 -29.76 -51.29 27.90
N ASP A 19 -30.06 -51.98 26.80
CA ASP A 19 -29.54 -51.64 25.46
C ASP A 19 -30.08 -50.30 24.99
N GLU A 20 -31.38 -50.00 25.17
CA GLU A 20 -31.97 -48.71 24.84
C GLU A 20 -31.38 -47.58 25.67
N VAL A 21 -31.09 -47.78 26.94
CA VAL A 21 -30.42 -46.81 27.80
C VAL A 21 -28.98 -46.56 27.34
N GLN A 22 -28.26 -47.61 26.94
CA GLN A 22 -26.89 -47.49 26.46
C GLN A 22 -26.82 -46.76 25.08
N GLU A 23 -27.78 -47.00 24.22
CA GLU A 23 -27.89 -46.34 22.95
C GLU A 23 -28.18 -44.84 23.12
N GLU A 24 -29.10 -44.47 23.99
CA GLU A 24 -29.41 -43.09 24.35
C GLU A 24 -28.19 -42.37 24.94
N LEU A 25 -27.43 -43.04 25.82
CA LEU A 25 -26.20 -42.46 26.37
C LEU A 25 -25.13 -42.22 25.32
N ARG A 26 -24.94 -43.17 24.42
CA ARG A 26 -24.01 -42.99 23.26
C ARG A 26 -24.43 -41.84 22.35
N TYR A 27 -25.73 -41.73 22.10
CA TYR A 27 -26.26 -40.62 21.27
C TYR A 27 -26.07 -39.26 21.97
N ARG A 28 -26.28 -39.16 23.28
CA ARG A 28 -26.01 -37.94 24.04
C ARG A 28 -24.52 -37.55 24.01
N GLN A 29 -23.63 -38.51 24.20
CA GLN A 29 -22.18 -38.27 24.10
C GLN A 29 -21.79 -37.77 22.71
N TYR A 30 -22.34 -38.38 21.67
CA TYR A 30 -22.11 -37.91 20.30
C TYR A 30 -22.60 -36.47 20.09
N LEU A 31 -23.77 -36.10 20.58
CA LEU A 31 -24.28 -34.72 20.48
C LEU A 31 -23.39 -33.72 21.23
N GLU A 32 -22.94 -34.06 22.43
CA GLU A 32 -22.02 -33.23 23.22
C GLU A 32 -20.68 -33.01 22.47
N GLU A 33 -20.11 -34.06 21.92
CA GLU A 33 -18.88 -33.98 21.11
C GLU A 33 -19.08 -33.13 19.85
N PHE A 34 -20.20 -33.32 19.18
CA PHE A 34 -20.57 -32.55 18.00
C PHE A 34 -20.74 -31.04 18.31
N GLU A 35 -21.49 -30.74 19.39
CA GLU A 35 -21.64 -29.34 19.86
C GLU A 35 -20.29 -28.69 20.19
N GLN A 36 -19.42 -29.41 20.88
CA GLN A 36 -18.08 -28.94 21.20
C GLN A 36 -17.25 -28.70 19.95
N GLN A 37 -17.37 -29.57 18.95
CA GLN A 37 -16.67 -29.37 17.66
C GLN A 37 -17.18 -28.13 16.94
N VAL A 38 -18.49 -27.95 16.85
CA VAL A 38 -19.11 -26.76 16.26
C VAL A 38 -18.64 -25.48 16.97
N GLN A 39 -18.59 -25.49 18.31
CA GLN A 39 -18.10 -24.35 19.09
C GLN A 39 -16.61 -24.06 18.86
N ARG A 40 -15.79 -25.09 18.68
CA ARG A 40 -14.37 -24.91 18.29
C ARG A 40 -14.25 -24.29 16.91
N ASP A 41 -15.00 -24.80 15.94
CA ASP A 41 -14.96 -24.31 14.56
C ASP A 41 -15.44 -22.86 14.45
N LEU A 42 -16.52 -22.51 15.16
CA LEU A 42 -17.02 -21.12 15.23
C LEU A 42 -15.99 -20.16 15.83
N ARG A 43 -15.28 -20.58 16.88
CA ARG A 43 -14.18 -19.76 17.45
C ARG A 43 -13.05 -19.54 16.45
N LEU A 44 -12.61 -20.59 15.76
CA LEU A 44 -11.55 -20.48 14.75
C LEU A 44 -11.95 -19.55 13.59
N ILE A 45 -13.21 -19.60 13.15
CA ILE A 45 -13.75 -18.70 12.12
C ILE A 45 -13.74 -17.26 12.61
N GLU A 46 -14.18 -17.01 13.84
CA GLU A 46 -14.19 -15.65 14.40
C GLU A 46 -12.77 -15.10 14.61
N GLU A 47 -11.84 -15.91 15.14
CA GLU A 47 -10.43 -15.52 15.28
C GLU A 47 -9.80 -15.17 13.95
N LYS A 48 -10.05 -15.97 12.91
CA LYS A 48 -9.56 -15.70 11.56
C LYS A 48 -10.12 -14.40 10.99
N LYS A 49 -11.42 -14.17 11.18
CA LYS A 49 -12.09 -12.93 10.74
C LYS A 49 -11.54 -11.71 11.47
N GLN A 50 -11.30 -11.80 12.77
CA GLN A 50 -10.69 -10.73 13.55
C GLN A 50 -9.26 -10.41 13.10
N GLU A 51 -8.47 -11.46 12.81
CA GLU A 51 -7.10 -11.27 12.29
C GLU A 51 -7.10 -10.61 10.90
N GLU A 52 -7.98 -11.04 9.98
CA GLU A 52 -8.14 -10.41 8.67
C GLU A 52 -8.54 -8.93 8.79
N LEU A 53 -9.48 -8.61 9.70
CA LEU A 53 -9.88 -7.23 9.96
C LEU A 53 -8.73 -6.40 10.53
N ARG A 54 -7.95 -6.96 11.47
CA ARG A 54 -6.77 -6.29 12.05
C ARG A 54 -5.72 -5.99 10.99
N GLN A 55 -5.44 -6.95 10.09
CA GLN A 55 -4.48 -6.77 9.01
C GLN A 55 -4.95 -5.71 8.00
N ALA A 56 -6.24 -5.69 7.68
CA ALA A 56 -6.82 -4.67 6.80
C ALA A 56 -6.72 -3.26 7.41
N GLN A 57 -7.04 -3.11 8.70
CA GLN A 57 -6.91 -1.84 9.42
C GLN A 57 -5.46 -1.37 9.53
N GLU A 58 -4.53 -2.28 9.77
CA GLU A 58 -3.09 -1.94 9.83
C GLU A 58 -2.57 -1.49 8.47
N LYS A 59 -2.98 -2.17 7.39
CA LYS A 59 -2.65 -1.77 6.02
C LYS A 59 -3.17 -0.37 5.70
N GLU A 60 -4.45 -0.11 5.97
CA GLU A 60 -5.06 1.21 5.78
C GLU A 60 -4.34 2.30 6.60
N ARG A 61 -4.01 2.01 7.86
CA ARG A 61 -3.26 2.93 8.73
C ARG A 61 -1.88 3.26 8.15
N LYS A 62 -1.16 2.25 7.65
CA LYS A 62 0.15 2.43 7.01
C LYS A 62 0.04 3.27 5.74
N GLU A 63 -0.92 2.98 4.87
CA GLU A 63 -1.17 3.74 3.65
C GLU A 63 -1.51 5.20 3.95
N LYS A 64 -2.39 5.45 4.92
CA LYS A 64 -2.75 6.80 5.36
C LYS A 64 -1.56 7.54 5.95
N MET A 65 -0.73 6.88 6.77
CA MET A 65 0.47 7.48 7.36
C MET A 65 1.48 7.85 6.27
N VAL A 66 1.75 6.94 5.33
CA VAL A 66 2.64 7.19 4.18
C VAL A 66 2.12 8.37 3.35
N ARG A 67 0.85 8.37 2.98
CA ARG A 67 0.24 9.47 2.22
C ARG A 67 0.37 10.81 2.95
N THR A 68 0.05 10.87 4.24
CA THR A 68 0.15 12.09 5.05
C THR A 68 1.60 12.57 5.14
N TYR A 69 2.55 11.65 5.36
CA TYR A 69 3.97 11.97 5.42
C TYR A 69 4.44 12.59 4.09
N TYR A 70 4.19 11.92 2.97
CA TYR A 70 4.68 12.38 1.66
C TYR A 70 4.01 13.68 1.19
N THR A 71 2.74 13.90 1.47
CA THR A 71 2.04 15.12 1.02
C THR A 71 2.38 16.37 1.83
N SER A 72 2.76 16.20 3.09
CA SER A 72 3.06 17.32 4.02
C SER A 72 4.55 17.51 4.32
N SER A 73 5.41 16.56 3.93
CA SER A 73 6.86 16.63 4.21
C SER A 73 7.51 17.75 3.43
N ASN A 74 8.49 18.41 4.08
CA ASN A 74 9.29 19.43 3.40
C ASN A 74 10.30 18.77 2.46
N VAL A 75 10.04 18.87 1.16
CA VAL A 75 10.88 18.27 0.11
C VAL A 75 12.09 19.12 -0.31
N SER A 76 12.34 20.22 0.37
CA SER A 76 13.63 20.92 0.32
C SER A 76 14.63 20.42 1.36
N GLN A 77 14.22 19.49 2.25
CA GLN A 77 15.13 18.84 3.19
C GLN A 77 15.71 17.57 2.58
N PRO A 78 16.97 17.20 2.95
CA PRO A 78 17.59 15.97 2.48
C PRO A 78 16.74 14.74 2.78
N SER A 79 16.74 13.79 1.85
CA SER A 79 16.01 12.53 1.98
C SER A 79 16.62 11.56 3.01
N LEU A 80 17.90 11.74 3.32
CA LEU A 80 18.74 10.85 4.13
C LEU A 80 18.89 9.43 3.53
N VAL A 81 18.60 9.28 2.22
CA VAL A 81 18.71 8.03 1.47
C VAL A 81 19.99 8.07 0.64
N THR A 82 20.72 6.96 0.61
CA THR A 82 21.94 6.81 -0.19
C THR A 82 21.65 6.52 -1.65
N ALA A 83 22.64 6.71 -2.53
CA ALA A 83 22.54 6.36 -3.93
C ALA A 83 22.28 4.85 -4.15
N GLU A 84 22.87 3.99 -3.29
CA GLU A 84 22.65 2.54 -3.32
C GLU A 84 21.20 2.18 -2.99
N GLU A 85 20.62 2.78 -1.96
CA GLU A 85 19.22 2.55 -1.59
C GLU A 85 18.27 3.00 -2.69
N LEU A 86 18.56 4.14 -3.34
CA LEU A 86 17.80 4.58 -4.52
C LEU A 86 17.94 3.59 -5.68
N ASN A 87 19.15 3.04 -5.94
CA ASN A 87 19.34 2.04 -6.98
C ASN A 87 18.60 0.73 -6.71
N ILE A 88 18.56 0.29 -5.43
CA ILE A 88 17.75 -0.88 -5.03
C ILE A 88 16.28 -0.66 -5.33
N ALA A 89 15.75 0.54 -5.02
CA ALA A 89 14.34 0.88 -5.25
C ALA A 89 13.92 0.86 -6.73
N ILE A 90 14.85 1.08 -7.65
CA ILE A 90 14.59 1.14 -9.10
C ILE A 90 15.20 -0.03 -9.89
N GLU A 91 15.67 -1.07 -9.20
CA GLU A 91 16.22 -2.27 -9.84
C GLU A 91 15.16 -2.94 -10.74
N GLY A 92 15.58 -3.43 -11.91
CA GLY A 92 14.69 -4.06 -12.88
C GLY A 92 13.72 -3.13 -13.60
N THR A 93 13.83 -1.81 -13.40
CA THR A 93 13.02 -0.79 -14.09
C THR A 93 13.78 -0.07 -15.20
N GLY A 94 13.09 0.76 -15.99
CA GLY A 94 13.74 1.63 -16.97
C GLY A 94 14.56 2.79 -16.36
N LEU A 95 14.55 2.91 -15.02
CA LEU A 95 15.35 3.86 -14.24
C LEU A 95 16.57 3.22 -13.59
N GLN A 96 16.80 1.91 -13.79
CA GLN A 96 17.90 1.17 -13.17
C GLN A 96 19.24 1.88 -13.38
N GLY A 97 20.03 1.98 -12.29
CA GLY A 97 21.35 2.59 -12.30
C GLY A 97 21.36 4.14 -12.21
N LEU A 98 20.19 4.77 -12.11
CA LEU A 98 20.10 6.23 -12.03
C LEU A 98 20.12 6.80 -10.60
N GLY A 99 20.17 5.95 -9.56
CA GLY A 99 20.13 6.38 -8.15
C GLY A 99 21.19 7.41 -7.79
N GLN A 100 22.41 7.26 -8.33
CA GLN A 100 23.51 8.22 -8.12
C GLN A 100 23.13 9.64 -8.60
N TYR A 101 22.49 9.76 -9.76
CA TYR A 101 22.13 11.08 -10.31
C TYR A 101 21.01 11.76 -9.52
N PHE A 102 20.06 11.01 -8.97
CA PHE A 102 19.05 11.56 -8.06
C PHE A 102 19.68 12.04 -6.75
N TYR A 103 20.60 11.27 -6.19
CA TYR A 103 21.37 11.66 -4.99
C TYR A 103 22.18 12.94 -5.24
N GLU A 104 22.91 13.03 -6.34
CA GLU A 104 23.70 14.22 -6.71
C GLU A 104 22.80 15.44 -6.97
N ALA A 105 21.63 15.27 -7.58
CA ALA A 105 20.68 16.35 -7.75
C ALA A 105 20.17 16.92 -6.43
N GLU A 106 19.96 16.08 -5.41
CA GLU A 106 19.64 16.54 -4.07
C GLU A 106 20.75 17.41 -3.51
N GLN A 107 22.00 16.94 -3.58
CA GLN A 107 23.15 17.67 -3.06
C GLN A 107 23.37 19.01 -3.78
N ALA A 108 23.17 19.05 -5.09
CA ALA A 108 23.44 20.21 -5.90
C ALA A 108 22.31 21.26 -5.88
N TYR A 109 21.07 20.83 -5.77
CA TYR A 109 19.91 21.72 -6.00
C TYR A 109 18.94 21.81 -4.82
N GLY A 110 19.17 21.09 -3.74
CA GLY A 110 18.32 21.11 -2.54
C GLY A 110 16.90 20.59 -2.80
N VAL A 111 16.76 19.60 -3.68
CA VAL A 111 15.51 18.89 -3.96
C VAL A 111 15.63 17.47 -3.41
N ASN A 112 14.74 17.08 -2.51
CA ASN A 112 14.74 15.73 -1.93
C ASN A 112 14.79 14.64 -3.02
N SER A 113 15.77 13.73 -2.94
CA SER A 113 16.03 12.74 -4.00
C SER A 113 14.91 11.73 -4.15
N VAL A 114 14.24 11.33 -3.05
CA VAL A 114 13.08 10.44 -3.09
C VAL A 114 11.90 11.15 -3.76
N PHE A 115 11.68 12.41 -3.48
CA PHE A 115 10.65 13.22 -4.13
C PHE A 115 10.90 13.35 -5.63
N LEU A 116 12.13 13.73 -6.05
CA LEU A 116 12.49 13.86 -7.46
C LEU A 116 12.36 12.51 -8.20
N LEU A 117 12.80 11.42 -7.57
CA LEU A 117 12.63 10.06 -8.11
C LEU A 117 11.15 9.70 -8.25
N SER A 118 10.31 10.02 -7.27
CA SER A 118 8.87 9.72 -7.30
C SER A 118 8.18 10.43 -8.49
N ILE A 119 8.56 11.68 -8.77
CA ILE A 119 8.09 12.38 -9.97
C ILE A 119 8.53 11.65 -11.24
N ALA A 120 9.80 11.29 -11.35
CA ALA A 120 10.31 10.57 -12.51
C ALA A 120 9.60 9.21 -12.72
N ILE A 121 9.31 8.47 -11.65
CA ILE A 121 8.55 7.22 -11.71
C ILE A 121 7.15 7.47 -12.27
N LEU A 122 6.44 8.45 -11.71
CA LEU A 122 5.06 8.77 -12.08
C LEU A 122 4.96 9.22 -13.54
N GLU A 123 5.75 10.21 -13.93
CA GLU A 123 5.71 10.83 -15.26
C GLU A 123 6.22 9.90 -16.37
N SER A 124 7.18 9.03 -16.07
CA SER A 124 7.77 8.15 -17.09
C SER A 124 7.23 6.71 -17.05
N GLY A 125 6.32 6.37 -16.13
CA GLY A 125 5.89 4.99 -15.92
C GLY A 125 7.09 4.07 -15.64
N TRP A 126 7.89 4.38 -14.64
CA TRP A 126 9.13 3.66 -14.30
C TRP A 126 10.19 3.70 -15.42
N GLY A 127 10.27 4.80 -16.16
CA GLY A 127 11.21 4.95 -17.27
C GLY A 127 10.81 4.21 -18.56
N LYS A 128 9.56 3.74 -18.65
CA LYS A 128 9.07 2.93 -19.79
C LYS A 128 8.30 3.76 -20.83
N SER A 129 7.95 5.02 -20.54
CA SER A 129 7.23 5.87 -21.49
C SER A 129 8.06 6.10 -22.77
N THR A 130 7.38 6.36 -23.88
CA THR A 130 8.03 6.68 -25.16
C THR A 130 9.00 7.85 -25.03
N LEU A 131 8.62 8.91 -24.29
CA LEU A 131 9.49 10.07 -24.06
C LEU A 131 10.75 9.69 -23.27
N ALA A 132 10.62 8.85 -22.25
CA ALA A 132 11.76 8.38 -21.47
C ALA A 132 12.73 7.53 -22.29
N GLN A 133 12.22 6.74 -23.24
CA GLN A 133 13.05 5.84 -24.06
C GLN A 133 13.67 6.53 -25.27
N THR A 134 12.93 7.43 -25.95
CA THR A 134 13.38 8.03 -27.20
C THR A 134 14.02 9.40 -27.04
N LYS A 135 13.69 10.12 -25.95
CA LYS A 135 14.17 11.48 -25.68
C LYS A 135 14.88 11.64 -24.33
N ASN A 136 15.10 10.55 -23.58
CA ASN A 136 15.63 10.56 -22.22
C ASN A 136 14.82 11.47 -21.25
N ASN A 137 13.58 11.80 -21.59
CA ASN A 137 12.74 12.74 -20.86
C ASN A 137 11.88 11.96 -19.84
N LEU A 138 12.37 11.94 -18.60
CA LEU A 138 11.75 11.22 -17.48
C LEU A 138 10.58 11.99 -16.83
N PHE A 139 10.39 13.25 -17.17
CA PHE A 139 9.51 14.17 -16.44
C PHE A 139 8.43 14.80 -17.30
N GLY A 140 8.28 14.36 -18.56
CA GLY A 140 7.39 15.05 -19.50
C GLY A 140 7.78 16.53 -19.71
N TYR A 141 9.03 16.89 -19.43
CA TYR A 141 9.47 18.29 -19.40
C TYR A 141 9.31 18.94 -20.77
N GLN A 142 8.58 20.08 -20.79
CA GLN A 142 8.18 20.78 -22.02
C GLN A 142 7.40 19.90 -23.03
N ALA A 143 6.74 18.85 -22.56
CA ALA A 143 5.72 18.16 -23.34
C ALA A 143 4.45 19.03 -23.30
N TYR A 144 3.96 19.39 -24.45
CA TYR A 144 2.68 20.12 -24.60
C TYR A 144 1.62 19.11 -25.05
N ASP A 145 0.43 19.16 -24.45
CA ASP A 145 -0.68 18.24 -24.75
C ASP A 145 -1.06 18.20 -26.22
N ASN A 146 -0.79 19.26 -26.95
CA ASN A 146 -1.12 19.42 -28.38
C ASN A 146 -0.03 18.88 -29.32
N ASP A 147 1.19 18.62 -28.85
CA ASP A 147 2.30 18.12 -29.69
C ASP A 147 3.39 17.43 -28.84
N PRO A 148 3.26 16.10 -28.55
CA PRO A 148 4.27 15.33 -27.84
C PRO A 148 5.66 15.35 -28.49
N ASN A 149 5.73 15.70 -29.81
CA ASN A 149 7.00 15.79 -30.53
C ASN A 149 7.82 17.02 -30.09
N LYS A 150 7.20 18.02 -29.48
CA LYS A 150 7.89 19.20 -28.93
C LYS A 150 8.48 18.98 -27.54
N ALA A 151 8.22 17.82 -26.89
CA ALA A 151 8.87 17.51 -25.63
C ALA A 151 10.40 17.60 -25.74
N MET A 152 11.02 18.17 -24.72
CA MET A 152 12.47 18.39 -24.71
C MET A 152 13.25 17.07 -24.87
N TYR A 153 14.26 17.07 -25.72
CA TYR A 153 15.24 16.00 -25.87
C TYR A 153 16.41 16.27 -24.93
N PHE A 154 16.81 15.26 -24.18
CA PHE A 154 18.00 15.27 -23.34
C PHE A 154 19.05 14.32 -23.91
N SER A 155 20.33 14.67 -23.79
CA SER A 155 21.44 13.81 -24.25
C SER A 155 21.55 12.52 -23.39
N SER A 156 21.06 12.58 -22.15
CA SER A 156 20.99 11.45 -21.23
C SER A 156 19.86 11.61 -20.22
N LYS A 157 19.45 10.52 -19.58
CA LYS A 157 18.52 10.55 -18.44
C LYS A 157 19.11 11.31 -17.25
N ALA A 158 20.42 11.29 -17.07
CA ALA A 158 21.12 12.07 -16.04
C ALA A 158 20.93 13.59 -16.27
N GLU A 159 21.08 14.06 -17.51
CA GLU A 159 20.84 15.46 -17.87
C GLU A 159 19.39 15.86 -17.55
N ALA A 160 18.41 15.01 -17.84
CA ALA A 160 17.02 15.27 -17.48
C ALA A 160 16.83 15.42 -15.96
N ILE A 161 17.47 14.54 -15.16
CA ILE A 161 17.41 14.57 -13.70
C ILE A 161 18.00 15.88 -13.16
N TYR A 162 19.16 16.28 -13.63
CA TYR A 162 19.81 17.53 -13.19
C TYR A 162 19.03 18.78 -13.63
N THR A 163 18.54 18.80 -14.86
CA THR A 163 17.78 19.95 -15.38
C THR A 163 16.50 20.15 -14.58
N VAL A 164 15.73 19.08 -14.37
CA VAL A 164 14.46 19.17 -13.62
C VAL A 164 14.70 19.38 -12.14
N GLY A 165 15.70 18.72 -11.55
CA GLY A 165 16.12 18.96 -10.16
C GLY A 165 16.49 20.43 -9.92
N SER A 166 17.31 21.02 -10.79
CA SER A 166 17.67 22.45 -10.75
C SER A 166 16.45 23.35 -10.89
N HIS A 167 15.55 23.03 -11.83
CA HIS A 167 14.34 23.79 -12.06
C HIS A 167 13.41 23.79 -10.84
N LEU A 168 13.19 22.61 -10.24
CA LEU A 168 12.37 22.46 -9.03
C LEU A 168 13.01 23.18 -7.85
N GLY A 169 14.28 22.93 -7.57
CA GLY A 169 15.00 23.56 -6.48
C GLY A 169 14.92 25.08 -6.52
N LYS A 170 15.19 25.67 -7.70
CA LYS A 170 15.22 27.11 -7.89
C LYS A 170 13.83 27.75 -7.89
N ASN A 171 12.85 27.16 -8.56
CA ASN A 171 11.61 27.86 -8.88
C ASN A 171 10.43 27.45 -7.97
N TYR A 172 10.47 26.26 -7.33
CA TYR A 172 9.34 25.72 -6.56
C TYR A 172 9.65 25.58 -5.07
N LEU A 173 10.90 25.30 -4.70
CA LEU A 173 11.25 24.96 -3.32
C LEU A 173 11.82 26.12 -2.51
N ARG A 174 12.37 27.15 -3.15
CA ARG A 174 12.83 28.37 -2.49
C ARG A 174 11.68 29.34 -2.33
N SER A 175 11.62 30.03 -1.18
CA SER A 175 10.56 31.00 -0.87
C SER A 175 10.53 32.21 -1.83
N ASP A 176 11.63 32.50 -2.52
CA ASP A 176 11.75 33.53 -3.57
C ASP A 176 11.55 32.95 -4.99
N GLY A 177 11.26 31.67 -5.11
CA GLY A 177 11.04 30.99 -6.38
C GLY A 177 9.75 31.43 -7.07
N LYS A 178 9.80 31.52 -8.42
CA LYS A 178 8.68 31.99 -9.24
C LYS A 178 7.36 31.22 -9.03
N TYR A 179 7.45 29.93 -8.74
CA TYR A 179 6.33 29.01 -8.59
C TYR A 179 6.20 28.46 -7.16
N TYR A 180 6.80 29.15 -6.20
CA TYR A 180 6.75 28.71 -4.81
C TYR A 180 5.31 28.73 -4.26
N ASN A 181 4.84 27.60 -3.77
CA ASN A 181 3.55 27.46 -3.09
C ASN A 181 3.68 26.52 -1.87
N GLY A 182 4.83 26.65 -1.15
CA GLY A 182 5.22 25.72 -0.08
C GLY A 182 6.11 24.59 -0.60
N ALA A 183 7.20 24.32 0.15
CA ALA A 183 8.15 23.26 -0.19
C ALA A 183 7.65 21.88 0.20
N THR A 184 6.44 21.52 -0.21
CA THR A 184 5.82 20.22 0.02
C THR A 184 5.38 19.61 -1.34
N PRO A 185 5.21 18.28 -1.44
CA PRO A 185 4.67 17.67 -2.65
C PRO A 185 3.35 18.34 -3.09
N ALA A 186 2.44 18.59 -2.15
CA ALA A 186 1.17 19.27 -2.44
C ALA A 186 1.38 20.69 -2.97
N GLY A 187 2.30 21.47 -2.38
CA GLY A 187 2.62 22.82 -2.81
C GLY A 187 3.23 22.87 -4.22
N VAL A 188 4.15 21.95 -4.51
CA VAL A 188 4.74 21.78 -5.84
C VAL A 188 3.69 21.37 -6.87
N ASN A 189 2.84 20.39 -6.53
CA ASN A 189 1.82 19.86 -7.44
C ASN A 189 0.88 20.93 -7.99
N VAL A 190 0.39 21.82 -7.13
CA VAL A 190 -0.54 22.90 -7.54
C VAL A 190 0.02 23.75 -8.68
N MET A 191 1.34 23.96 -8.70
CA MET A 191 2.02 24.83 -9.68
C MET A 191 2.68 24.04 -10.82
N TYR A 192 3.01 22.78 -10.62
CA TYR A 192 3.68 21.93 -11.61
C TYR A 192 2.69 21.30 -12.58
N CYS A 193 1.53 20.88 -12.10
CA CYS A 193 0.50 20.24 -12.87
C CYS A 193 -0.71 21.17 -13.00
N SER A 194 -0.99 21.69 -14.18
CA SER A 194 -2.09 22.64 -14.43
C SER A 194 -3.49 22.07 -14.13
N GLY A 195 -3.62 20.77 -13.86
CA GLY A 195 -4.85 20.07 -13.48
C GLY A 195 -4.95 19.70 -12.00
N GLY A 196 -3.89 19.85 -11.21
CA GLY A 196 -3.89 19.55 -9.76
C GLY A 196 -4.01 18.09 -9.37
N GLU A 197 -3.89 17.14 -10.30
CA GLU A 197 -4.20 15.73 -10.10
C GLU A 197 -2.99 14.82 -9.78
N TRP A 198 -1.81 15.43 -9.71
CA TRP A 198 -0.54 14.68 -9.61
C TRP A 198 -0.32 13.96 -8.27
N ALA A 199 -0.94 14.43 -7.20
CA ALA A 199 -0.82 13.87 -5.84
C ALA A 199 -2.18 13.48 -5.24
N SER A 200 -3.09 12.93 -6.05
CA SER A 200 -4.39 12.42 -5.58
C SER A 200 -4.26 11.02 -4.95
#